data_7d513d19d9f4ea45995018712947d964
#
_entry.id   7d513d19d9f4ea45995018712947d964
#
_cell.length_a   1.000
_cell.length_b   1.000
_cell.length_c   1.000
_cell.angle_alpha   90.00
_cell.angle_beta   90.00
_cell.angle_gamma   90.00
#
_symmetry.space_group_name_H-M   'P 1'
#
loop_
_entity.id
_entity.type
_entity.pdbx_description
1 polymer ?
#
loop_
_entity_poly.entity_id
_entity_poly.type
_entity_poly.pdbx_seq_one_letter_code
_entity_poly.pdbx_strand_id
1 'polypeptide(L)'
;KLEDKGNKSFILDIEKGSKIGLYTQHTAEEFNMKIIKSEDNNSKEIPFNIERFWQAEHEHDDEVTSIAIERFGDVDPEKLNTWLGRLLSEKGVDIFRTKGFISYSGNPQRIVFQGVHMLFTAQPDKEWGNEPRRNQLVFIGRNLDEKEMQEGFEKCLI
;
A
#
# COMPACT_ATOMS: atom_id res chain seq x y z
N LYS A 1 -12.18 2.12 2.39
CA LYS A 1 -12.76 1.25 1.34
C LYS A 1 -14.25 1.18 1.61
N LEU A 2 -15.08 1.60 0.66
CA LEU A 2 -16.54 1.48 0.76
C LEU A 2 -16.90 0.04 0.39
N GLU A 3 -17.18 -0.80 1.38
CA GLU A 3 -17.32 -2.26 1.19
C GLU A 3 -18.71 -2.70 0.76
N ASP A 4 -19.72 -1.83 0.89
CA ASP A 4 -21.10 -2.18 0.55
C ASP A 4 -21.47 -1.79 -0.88
N LYS A 5 -22.13 -2.69 -1.59
CA LYS A 5 -22.78 -2.39 -2.86
C LYS A 5 -24.01 -1.50 -2.58
N GLY A 6 -24.06 -0.32 -3.20
CA GLY A 6 -25.20 0.58 -3.10
C GLY A 6 -24.82 2.06 -3.28
N ASN A 7 -25.84 2.90 -3.34
CA ASN A 7 -25.64 4.35 -3.47
C ASN A 7 -25.03 4.90 -2.18
N LYS A 8 -23.99 5.70 -2.32
CA LYS A 8 -23.36 6.43 -1.20
C LYS A 8 -23.64 7.91 -1.37
N SER A 9 -24.08 8.54 -0.31
CA SER A 9 -24.34 9.98 -0.30
C SER A 9 -23.44 10.66 0.70
N PHE A 10 -22.85 11.78 0.31
CA PHE A 10 -22.03 12.63 1.18
C PHE A 10 -22.66 14.03 1.17
N ILE A 11 -22.74 14.64 2.35
CA ILE A 11 -23.21 16.01 2.49
C ILE A 11 -22.00 16.91 2.62
N LEU A 12 -21.92 17.92 1.77
CA LEU A 12 -20.91 18.96 1.85
C LEU A 12 -21.63 20.28 2.16
N ASP A 13 -21.28 20.89 3.28
CA ASP A 13 -21.73 22.22 3.64
C ASP A 13 -20.71 23.24 3.12
N ILE A 14 -21.21 24.19 2.29
CA ILE A 14 -20.33 25.04 1.50
C ILE A 14 -20.79 26.49 1.63
N GLU A 15 -19.87 27.36 1.96
CA GLU A 15 -20.11 28.79 2.01
C GLU A 15 -20.57 29.32 0.62
N LYS A 16 -21.56 30.24 0.67
CA LYS A 16 -22.10 30.84 -0.56
C LYS A 16 -20.99 31.56 -1.36
N GLY A 17 -20.89 31.21 -2.63
CA GLY A 17 -19.90 31.79 -3.55
C GLY A 17 -18.58 31.01 -3.63
N SER A 18 -18.41 29.94 -2.88
CA SER A 18 -17.24 29.06 -2.99
C SER A 18 -17.24 28.28 -4.29
N LYS A 19 -16.03 27.99 -4.79
CA LYS A 19 -15.80 27.07 -5.90
C LYS A 19 -15.30 25.75 -5.33
N ILE A 20 -15.85 24.65 -5.81
CA ILE A 20 -15.46 23.31 -5.39
C ILE A 20 -14.84 22.59 -6.57
N GLY A 21 -13.69 21.97 -6.31
CA GLY A 21 -13.09 21.00 -7.20
C GLY A 21 -13.31 19.60 -6.64
N LEU A 22 -13.93 18.72 -7.42
CA LEU A 22 -14.04 17.31 -7.09
C LEU A 22 -13.04 16.54 -7.93
N TYR A 23 -12.14 15.82 -7.27
CA TYR A 23 -11.11 15.01 -7.89
C TYR A 23 -11.42 13.54 -7.65
N THR A 24 -11.56 12.78 -8.72
CA THR A 24 -11.86 11.35 -8.66
C THR A 24 -10.83 10.58 -9.48
N GLN A 25 -10.57 9.35 -9.09
CA GLN A 25 -9.68 8.45 -9.82
C GLN A 25 -10.34 7.94 -11.12
N HIS A 26 -11.67 7.95 -11.16
CA HIS A 26 -12.49 7.47 -12.26
C HIS A 26 -13.43 8.56 -12.74
N THR A 27 -14.02 8.41 -13.93
CA THR A 27 -14.95 9.37 -14.47
C THR A 27 -16.27 9.41 -13.67
N ALA A 28 -16.94 10.56 -13.67
CA ALA A 28 -18.24 10.69 -13.01
C ALA A 28 -19.29 9.73 -13.58
N GLU A 29 -19.20 9.43 -14.86
CA GLU A 29 -20.10 8.53 -15.58
C GLU A 29 -19.94 7.08 -15.15
N GLU A 30 -18.70 6.62 -14.93
CA GLU A 30 -18.40 5.25 -14.52
C GLU A 30 -19.07 4.87 -13.21
N PHE A 31 -19.21 5.82 -12.28
CA PHE A 31 -19.87 5.63 -10.99
C PHE A 31 -21.27 6.22 -10.91
N ASN A 32 -21.82 6.74 -12.03
CA ASN A 32 -23.08 7.47 -12.04
C ASN A 32 -23.13 8.54 -10.94
N MET A 33 -22.03 9.29 -10.79
CA MET A 33 -21.88 10.28 -9.75
C MET A 33 -22.65 11.54 -10.09
N LYS A 34 -23.40 12.07 -9.12
CA LYS A 34 -24.23 13.26 -9.28
C LYS A 34 -24.00 14.21 -8.12
N ILE A 35 -23.94 15.50 -8.42
CA ILE A 35 -23.97 16.55 -7.42
C ILE A 35 -25.40 17.07 -7.35
N ILE A 36 -25.97 17.05 -6.17
CA ILE A 36 -27.35 17.48 -5.92
C ILE A 36 -27.31 18.63 -4.92
N LYS A 37 -27.91 19.76 -5.28
CA LYS A 37 -28.14 20.84 -4.35
C LYS A 37 -29.38 20.50 -3.50
N SER A 38 -29.21 20.39 -2.21
CA SER A 38 -30.31 20.18 -1.28
C SER A 38 -30.81 21.55 -0.81
N GLU A 39 -31.94 22.00 -1.34
CA GLU A 39 -32.73 23.12 -0.82
C GLU A 39 -34.12 22.59 -0.52
N ASP A 40 -34.62 22.81 0.68
CA ASP A 40 -35.96 22.53 1.18
C ASP A 40 -36.89 21.73 0.23
N ASN A 41 -36.77 20.42 0.24
CA ASN A 41 -37.57 19.45 -0.54
C ASN A 41 -37.44 19.49 -2.08
N ASN A 42 -36.56 20.28 -2.65
CA ASN A 42 -36.37 20.36 -4.10
C ASN A 42 -34.90 20.04 -4.45
N SER A 43 -34.60 18.78 -4.69
CA SER A 43 -33.27 18.33 -5.07
C SER A 43 -32.99 18.67 -6.54
N LYS A 44 -32.10 19.61 -6.82
CA LYS A 44 -31.71 19.98 -8.17
C LYS A 44 -30.30 19.46 -8.46
N GLU A 45 -30.17 18.70 -9.54
CA GLU A 45 -28.87 18.27 -10.04
C GLU A 45 -28.06 19.48 -10.54
N ILE A 46 -26.82 19.59 -10.12
CA ILE A 46 -25.88 20.63 -10.57
C ILE A 46 -24.95 19.98 -11.58
N PRO A 47 -24.92 20.46 -12.84
CA PRO A 47 -23.97 19.95 -13.81
C PRO A 47 -22.54 20.36 -13.45
N PHE A 48 -21.58 19.52 -13.84
CA PHE A 48 -20.17 19.89 -13.77
C PHE A 48 -19.89 21.03 -14.76
N ASN A 49 -19.35 22.14 -14.26
CA ASN A 49 -19.07 23.31 -15.11
C ASN A 49 -17.78 23.16 -15.92
N ILE A 50 -16.84 22.37 -15.42
CA ILE A 50 -15.55 22.11 -16.04
C ILE A 50 -15.18 20.66 -15.73
N GLU A 51 -15.07 19.85 -16.75
CA GLU A 51 -14.49 18.52 -16.65
C GLU A 51 -13.11 18.55 -17.31
N ARG A 52 -12.10 18.21 -16.53
CA ARG A 52 -10.75 18.00 -17.04
C ARG A 52 -10.38 16.57 -16.79
N PHE A 53 -10.24 15.82 -17.86
CA PHE A 53 -9.67 14.48 -17.80
C PHE A 53 -8.16 14.62 -17.79
N TRP A 54 -7.58 14.25 -16.69
CA TRP A 54 -6.15 14.01 -16.62
C TRP A 54 -5.95 12.54 -17.01
N GLN A 55 -5.94 12.27 -18.29
CA GLN A 55 -5.30 11.06 -18.77
C GLN A 55 -3.80 11.26 -18.52
N ALA A 56 -3.34 10.84 -17.34
CA ALA A 56 -2.06 10.17 -17.36
C ALA A 56 -2.29 9.02 -18.34
N GLU A 57 -1.55 8.95 -19.42
CA GLU A 57 -1.29 7.68 -20.05
C GLU A 57 -0.86 6.79 -18.90
N HIS A 58 -1.75 5.93 -18.42
CA HIS A 58 -1.38 4.80 -17.61
C HIS A 58 -0.66 3.88 -18.61
N GLU A 59 0.57 4.23 -18.95
CA GLU A 59 1.56 3.24 -19.19
C GLU A 59 1.56 2.48 -17.87
N HIS A 60 0.88 1.35 -17.88
CA HIS A 60 1.14 0.32 -16.90
C HIS A 60 2.63 0.09 -17.07
N ASP A 61 3.39 0.58 -16.12
CA ASP A 61 4.81 0.29 -16.06
C ASP A 61 4.85 -1.21 -15.78
N ASP A 62 4.77 -2.02 -16.85
CA ASP A 62 4.77 -3.49 -16.80
C ASP A 62 6.04 -4.01 -16.10
N GLU A 63 6.96 -3.08 -15.83
CA GLU A 63 8.18 -3.32 -15.08
C GLU A 63 7.97 -3.35 -13.55
N VAL A 64 6.88 -2.75 -13.02
CA VAL A 64 6.64 -2.72 -11.57
C VAL A 64 5.92 -3.97 -11.12
N THR A 65 6.57 -4.74 -10.28
CA THR A 65 6.06 -5.99 -9.72
C THR A 65 5.95 -5.93 -8.20
N SER A 66 5.17 -6.86 -7.63
CA SER A 66 5.05 -7.05 -6.20
C SER A 66 5.43 -8.47 -5.84
N ILE A 67 6.41 -8.62 -4.96
CA ILE A 67 6.88 -9.92 -4.47
C ILE A 67 6.47 -10.04 -3.00
N ALA A 68 5.77 -11.12 -2.68
CA ALA A 68 5.40 -11.48 -1.32
C ALA A 68 6.23 -12.67 -0.83
N ILE A 69 6.82 -12.53 0.33
CA ILE A 69 7.53 -13.60 1.04
C ILE A 69 6.73 -13.93 2.29
N GLU A 70 6.29 -15.17 2.43
CA GLU A 70 5.63 -15.67 3.62
C GLU A 70 6.31 -16.97 4.07
N ARG A 71 6.82 -16.99 5.31
CA ARG A 71 7.49 -18.16 5.90
C ARG A 71 7.19 -18.25 7.40
N PHE A 72 7.03 -19.48 7.87
CA PHE A 72 6.91 -19.78 9.30
C PHE A 72 8.30 -19.93 9.93
N GLY A 73 8.35 -19.74 11.24
CA GLY A 73 9.57 -19.86 12.03
C GLY A 73 10.20 -18.52 12.40
N ASP A 74 11.29 -18.61 13.11
CA ASP A 74 12.05 -17.45 13.53
C ASP A 74 13.19 -17.15 12.56
N VAL A 75 13.54 -15.89 12.46
CA VAL A 75 14.64 -15.37 11.64
C VAL A 75 15.82 -15.01 12.52
N ASP A 76 17.01 -15.35 12.07
CA ASP A 76 18.27 -14.88 12.64
C ASP A 76 18.49 -13.41 12.26
N PRO A 77 18.57 -12.49 13.26
CA PRO A 77 18.73 -11.07 12.99
C PRO A 77 19.99 -10.70 12.19
N GLU A 78 21.11 -11.41 12.43
CA GLU A 78 22.39 -11.11 11.77
C GLU A 78 22.34 -11.54 10.30
N LYS A 79 21.79 -12.74 10.04
CA LYS A 79 21.60 -13.21 8.67
C LYS A 79 20.65 -12.29 7.88
N LEU A 80 19.54 -11.87 8.53
CA LEU A 80 18.59 -10.94 7.89
C LEU A 80 19.24 -9.61 7.56
N ASN A 81 19.97 -9.02 8.50
CA ASN A 81 20.66 -7.75 8.28
C ASN A 81 21.68 -7.85 7.14
N THR A 82 22.41 -8.96 7.06
CA THR A 82 23.35 -9.22 5.98
C THR A 82 22.64 -9.34 4.63
N TRP A 83 21.55 -10.11 4.58
CA TRP A 83 20.76 -10.29 3.37
C TRP A 83 20.11 -8.98 2.90
N LEU A 84 19.47 -8.24 3.83
CA LEU A 84 18.86 -6.93 3.50
C LEU A 84 19.91 -5.92 3.05
N GLY A 85 21.05 -5.87 3.72
CA GLY A 85 22.15 -4.98 3.33
C GLY A 85 22.65 -5.25 1.92
N ARG A 86 22.80 -6.52 1.55
CA ARG A 86 23.15 -6.93 0.20
C ARG A 86 22.05 -6.58 -0.79
N LEU A 87 20.79 -6.92 -0.51
CA LEU A 87 19.64 -6.64 -1.37
C LEU A 87 19.52 -5.13 -1.66
N LEU A 88 19.67 -4.29 -0.63
CA LEU A 88 19.62 -2.84 -0.79
C LEU A 88 20.82 -2.28 -1.57
N SER A 89 22.00 -2.85 -1.39
CA SER A 89 23.19 -2.45 -2.15
C SER A 89 23.05 -2.77 -3.65
N GLU A 90 22.44 -3.92 -3.98
CA GLU A 90 22.34 -4.42 -5.35
C GLU A 90 21.07 -3.92 -6.07
N LYS A 91 19.93 -3.81 -5.34
CA LYS A 91 18.59 -3.58 -5.90
C LYS A 91 17.85 -2.39 -5.25
N GLY A 92 18.47 -1.66 -4.34
CA GLY A 92 17.78 -0.62 -3.55
C GLY A 92 17.11 0.46 -4.38
N VAL A 93 17.68 0.83 -5.52
CA VAL A 93 17.09 1.81 -6.45
C VAL A 93 15.84 1.28 -7.17
N ASP A 94 15.73 -0.02 -7.29
CA ASP A 94 14.62 -0.73 -7.93
C ASP A 94 13.53 -1.16 -6.92
N ILE A 95 13.80 -1.10 -5.62
CA ILE A 95 12.83 -1.35 -4.56
C ILE A 95 12.17 -0.04 -4.16
N PHE A 96 10.90 0.14 -4.54
CA PHE A 96 10.17 1.38 -4.25
C PHE A 96 9.54 1.37 -2.88
N ARG A 97 9.04 0.22 -2.43
CA ARG A 97 8.38 0.07 -1.15
C ARG A 97 8.53 -1.32 -0.58
N THR A 98 8.72 -1.38 0.72
CA THR A 98 8.68 -2.64 1.49
C THR A 98 7.79 -2.47 2.70
N LYS A 99 6.97 -3.48 2.96
CA LYS A 99 6.18 -3.58 4.18
C LYS A 99 6.12 -5.02 4.65
N GLY A 100 5.98 -5.18 5.96
CA GLY A 100 5.75 -6.48 6.53
C GLY A 100 6.08 -6.56 7.99
N PHE A 101 6.20 -7.79 8.46
CA PHE A 101 6.61 -8.08 9.81
C PHE A 101 7.44 -9.35 9.87
N ILE A 102 8.28 -9.43 10.88
CA ILE A 102 9.25 -10.51 11.08
C ILE A 102 9.20 -11.00 12.52
N SER A 103 9.44 -12.29 12.68
CA SER A 103 9.68 -12.95 13.96
C SER A 103 11.17 -13.17 14.14
N TYR A 104 11.79 -12.39 15.01
CA TYR A 104 13.19 -12.61 15.39
C TYR A 104 13.33 -13.68 16.47
N SER A 105 14.33 -14.51 16.31
CA SER A 105 14.71 -15.49 17.34
C SER A 105 15.00 -14.80 18.66
N GLY A 106 14.42 -15.35 19.73
CA GLY A 106 14.58 -14.81 21.07
C GLY A 106 13.82 -13.53 21.39
N ASN A 107 13.11 -12.95 20.43
CA ASN A 107 12.29 -11.75 20.66
C ASN A 107 10.81 -12.13 20.84
N PRO A 108 10.16 -11.77 21.96
CA PRO A 108 8.74 -12.05 22.16
C PRO A 108 7.84 -11.20 21.29
N GLN A 109 8.33 -10.08 20.75
CA GLN A 109 7.57 -9.13 19.97
C GLN A 109 7.72 -9.36 18.46
N ARG A 110 6.65 -9.11 17.75
CA ARG A 110 6.66 -8.98 16.30
C ARG A 110 7.37 -7.69 15.90
N ILE A 111 8.26 -7.76 14.91
CA ILE A 111 8.96 -6.59 14.39
C ILE A 111 8.32 -6.18 13.08
N VAL A 112 7.76 -4.97 13.02
CA VAL A 112 7.20 -4.39 11.80
C VAL A 112 8.30 -3.72 11.00
N PHE A 113 8.36 -4.08 9.72
CA PHE A 113 9.27 -3.51 8.73
C PHE A 113 8.53 -2.58 7.79
N GLN A 114 9.13 -1.43 7.53
CA GLN A 114 8.67 -0.49 6.51
C GLN A 114 9.87 0.09 5.78
N GLY A 115 9.75 0.19 4.47
CA GLY A 115 10.79 0.78 3.64
C GLY A 115 10.20 1.61 2.50
N VAL A 116 10.89 2.70 2.19
CA VAL A 116 10.67 3.52 1.00
C VAL A 116 12.03 3.72 0.36
N HIS A 117 12.22 3.19 -0.83
CA HIS A 117 13.52 3.09 -1.48
C HIS A 117 14.57 2.44 -0.55
N MET A 118 15.69 3.11 -0.35
CA MET A 118 16.79 2.60 0.48
C MET A 118 16.62 2.87 1.98
N LEU A 119 15.53 3.54 2.40
CA LEU A 119 15.27 3.85 3.80
C LEU A 119 14.38 2.78 4.42
N PHE A 120 14.91 2.09 5.40
CA PHE A 120 14.21 1.05 6.15
C PHE A 120 14.08 1.41 7.62
N THR A 121 12.92 1.10 8.19
CA THR A 121 12.68 1.16 9.62
C THR A 121 12.15 -0.17 10.11
N ALA A 122 12.59 -0.56 11.31
CA ALA A 122 12.13 -1.72 12.02
C ALA A 122 11.68 -1.29 13.41
N GLN A 123 10.46 -1.64 13.80
CA GLN A 123 9.87 -1.25 15.08
C GLN A 123 9.18 -2.43 15.75
N PRO A 124 9.32 -2.59 17.07
CA PRO A 124 8.53 -3.54 17.82
C PRO A 124 7.03 -3.21 17.70
N ASP A 125 6.22 -4.26 17.59
CA ASP A 125 4.77 -4.22 17.59
C ASP A 125 4.25 -5.05 18.78
N LYS A 126 3.11 -5.69 18.64
CA LYS A 126 2.53 -6.57 19.65
C LYS A 126 3.37 -7.83 19.91
N GLU A 127 3.21 -8.40 21.08
CA GLU A 127 3.75 -9.73 21.37
C GLU A 127 3.08 -10.82 20.55
N TRP A 128 3.83 -11.86 20.23
CA TRP A 128 3.28 -13.03 19.53
C TRP A 128 2.31 -13.83 20.40
N GLY A 129 2.53 -13.87 21.71
CA GLY A 129 1.74 -14.70 22.61
C GLY A 129 1.75 -16.16 22.15
N ASN A 130 0.53 -16.71 21.90
CA ASN A 130 0.35 -18.07 21.40
C ASN A 130 0.19 -18.12 19.86
N GLU A 131 0.34 -17.00 19.16
CA GLU A 131 0.26 -16.98 17.69
C GLU A 131 1.48 -17.71 17.09
N PRO A 132 1.30 -18.46 15.99
CA PRO A 132 2.42 -19.08 15.29
C PRO A 132 3.41 -18.04 14.81
N ARG A 133 4.70 -18.31 15.01
CA ARG A 133 5.78 -17.46 14.52
C ARG A 133 5.81 -17.50 13.00
N ARG A 134 5.70 -16.34 12.37
CA ARG A 134 5.69 -16.22 10.92
C ARG A 134 6.27 -14.89 10.46
N ASN A 135 6.68 -14.87 9.22
CA ASN A 135 7.25 -13.71 8.57
C ASN A 135 6.44 -13.41 7.32
N GLN A 136 6.11 -12.15 7.12
CA GLN A 136 5.47 -11.66 5.91
C GLN A 136 6.17 -10.38 5.49
N LEU A 137 6.71 -10.38 4.27
CA LEU A 137 7.33 -9.20 3.65
C LEU A 137 6.75 -9.03 2.26
N VAL A 138 6.43 -7.80 1.89
CA VAL A 138 6.02 -7.44 0.54
C VAL A 138 6.98 -6.38 0.03
N PHE A 139 7.57 -6.66 -1.11
CA PHE A 139 8.43 -5.74 -1.85
C PHE A 139 7.70 -5.29 -3.11
N ILE A 140 7.69 -4.00 -3.38
CA ILE A 140 7.15 -3.42 -4.61
C ILE A 140 8.31 -2.72 -5.31
N GLY A 141 8.53 -3.04 -6.57
CA GLY A 141 9.63 -2.49 -7.32
C GLY A 141 9.69 -3.05 -8.75
N ARG A 142 10.78 -2.80 -9.43
CA ARG A 142 11.06 -3.28 -10.78
C ARG A 142 12.31 -4.16 -10.79
N ASN A 143 12.47 -4.97 -11.82
CA ASN A 143 13.65 -5.83 -11.99
C ASN A 143 13.96 -6.72 -10.77
N LEU A 144 12.93 -7.08 -10.01
CA LEU A 144 13.06 -7.94 -8.83
C LEU A 144 12.90 -9.40 -9.23
N ASP A 145 13.85 -10.25 -8.82
CA ASP A 145 13.78 -11.69 -9.00
C ASP A 145 13.14 -12.34 -7.76
N GLU A 146 11.91 -12.83 -7.94
CA GLU A 146 11.14 -13.44 -6.86
C GLU A 146 11.85 -14.65 -6.26
N LYS A 147 12.44 -15.51 -7.11
CA LYS A 147 13.13 -16.73 -6.67
C LYS A 147 14.36 -16.39 -5.85
N GLU A 148 15.18 -15.46 -6.32
CA GLU A 148 16.37 -15.00 -5.61
C GLU A 148 16.01 -14.44 -4.24
N MET A 149 14.96 -13.61 -4.18
CA MET A 149 14.50 -12.98 -2.94
C MET A 149 13.95 -13.99 -1.94
N GLN A 150 13.15 -14.95 -2.40
CA GLN A 150 12.62 -16.02 -1.56
C GLN A 150 13.71 -16.93 -1.03
N GLU A 151 14.63 -17.39 -1.88
CA GLU A 151 15.76 -18.23 -1.47
C GLU A 151 16.73 -17.48 -0.54
N GLY A 152 16.93 -16.19 -0.77
CA GLY A 152 17.75 -15.34 0.09
C GLY A 152 17.16 -15.21 1.50
N PHE A 153 15.84 -14.98 1.59
CA PHE A 153 15.14 -14.91 2.86
C PHE A 153 15.12 -16.27 3.59
N GLU A 154 14.93 -17.37 2.89
CA GLU A 154 14.93 -18.71 3.48
C GLU A 154 16.23 -19.03 4.23
N LYS A 155 17.37 -18.57 3.73
CA LYS A 155 18.67 -18.73 4.40
C LYS A 155 18.78 -17.95 5.72
N CYS A 156 17.87 -17.01 5.95
CA CYS A 156 17.80 -16.27 7.21
C CYS A 156 17.03 -17.01 8.31
N LEU A 157 16.25 -18.03 7.95
CA LEU A 157 15.52 -18.84 8.92
C LEU A 157 16.46 -19.69 9.80
N ILE A 158 15.94 -20.06 10.99
CA ILE A 158 16.61 -20.93 11.96
C ILE A 158 15.97 -22.30 11.95
#